data_297c9d5aac7986475c59ea753a3cdc3e
#
_entry.id   297c9d5aac7986475c59ea753a3cdc3e
#
_cell.length_a   1.000
_cell.length_b   1.000
_cell.length_c   1.000
_cell.angle_alpha   90.00
_cell.angle_beta   90.00
_cell.angle_gamma   90.00
#
_symmetry.space_group_name_H-M   'P 1'
#
loop_
_entity.id
_entity.type
_entity.pdbx_description
1 polymer ?
#
loop_
_entity_poly.entity_id
_entity_poly.type
_entity_poly.pdbx_seq_one_letter_code
_entity_poly.pdbx_strand_id
1 'polypeptide(L)'
;MTFDFSRLRALIVDDQMLVRTLVAQALRTMGFAPENLSQAVDGSFAKRTLEAKPIDIVLCDVQMEPMNGLDVLKDLRCGRTSNPPNLPFVFLSGHPEKSNIVIAAQLHADGFIIKPPKPVDMEKTLCLALTRPRPDIDPFSYYKVATGTAFDRHVFGELVTQASLLLDEDERPMQRLGLDAVKPGSRLARDLYNKTGQLLLLRGSEITRTQRRVLRQFPERFGVDAIEISCEPDSDLPPPLPTA
;
A
#
# COMPACT_ATOMS: atom_id res chain seq x y z
N MET A 1 22.81 26.71 -11.66
CA MET A 1 22.94 25.36 -12.25
C MET A 1 21.56 24.94 -12.71
N THR A 2 21.37 24.74 -13.99
CA THR A 2 20.12 24.17 -14.55
C THR A 2 20.16 22.66 -14.30
N PHE A 3 19.10 22.15 -13.67
CA PHE A 3 18.95 20.72 -13.43
C PHE A 3 18.64 20.00 -14.75
N ASP A 4 19.32 18.90 -15.06
CA ASP A 4 19.06 18.14 -16.29
C ASP A 4 17.99 17.08 -16.05
N PHE A 5 16.80 17.29 -16.59
CA PHE A 5 15.66 16.38 -16.48
C PHE A 5 15.58 15.37 -17.64
N SER A 6 16.41 15.48 -18.66
CA SER A 6 16.23 14.76 -19.95
C SER A 6 16.23 13.23 -19.82
N ARG A 7 16.96 12.71 -18.85
CA ARG A 7 17.10 11.25 -18.60
C ARG A 7 16.15 10.72 -17.54
N LEU A 8 15.44 11.60 -16.84
CA LEU A 8 14.56 11.21 -15.74
C LEU A 8 13.21 10.70 -16.25
N ARG A 9 12.72 9.65 -15.62
CA ARG A 9 11.41 9.03 -15.89
C ARG A 9 10.42 9.50 -14.84
N ALA A 10 9.34 10.14 -15.27
CA ALA A 10 8.30 10.63 -14.40
C ALA A 10 7.01 9.82 -14.58
N LEU A 11 6.33 9.53 -13.47
CA LEU A 11 4.98 9.00 -13.45
C LEU A 11 4.01 10.10 -12.99
N ILE A 12 3.03 10.41 -13.81
CA ILE A 12 1.97 11.39 -13.56
C ILE A 12 0.69 10.61 -13.25
N VAL A 13 0.12 10.83 -12.07
CA VAL A 13 -1.09 10.12 -11.61
C VAL A 13 -2.16 11.14 -11.23
N ASP A 14 -3.29 11.12 -11.92
CA ASP A 14 -4.43 12.01 -11.66
C ASP A 14 -5.65 11.43 -12.39
N ASP A 15 -6.84 11.46 -11.82
CA ASP A 15 -8.05 10.97 -12.48
C ASP A 15 -8.51 11.92 -13.62
N GLN A 16 -8.16 13.21 -13.53
CA GLN A 16 -8.52 14.22 -14.51
C GLN A 16 -7.53 14.27 -15.66
N MET A 17 -7.98 13.90 -16.86
CA MET A 17 -7.15 13.93 -18.08
C MET A 17 -6.53 15.31 -18.36
N LEU A 18 -7.27 16.39 -18.10
CA LEU A 18 -6.78 17.75 -18.32
C LEU A 18 -5.56 18.06 -17.43
N VAL A 19 -5.62 17.67 -16.16
CA VAL A 19 -4.51 17.87 -15.20
C VAL A 19 -3.29 17.10 -15.66
N ARG A 20 -3.44 15.80 -16.01
CA ARG A 20 -2.33 14.99 -16.55
C ARG A 20 -1.69 15.62 -17.77
N THR A 21 -2.52 16.15 -18.68
CA THR A 21 -2.03 16.82 -19.91
C THR A 21 -1.22 18.09 -19.59
N LEU A 22 -1.72 18.93 -18.68
CA LEU A 22 -1.03 20.16 -18.25
C LEU A 22 0.29 19.86 -17.55
N VAL A 23 0.29 18.86 -16.65
CA VAL A 23 1.51 18.41 -15.95
C VAL A 23 2.53 17.85 -16.96
N ALA A 24 2.10 16.99 -17.87
CA ALA A 24 2.98 16.44 -18.91
C ALA A 24 3.58 17.52 -19.80
N GLN A 25 2.80 18.53 -20.19
CA GLN A 25 3.29 19.65 -20.97
C GLN A 25 4.32 20.50 -20.19
N ALA A 26 4.06 20.76 -18.89
CA ALA A 26 5.00 21.47 -18.04
C ALA A 26 6.32 20.70 -17.89
N LEU A 27 6.27 19.39 -17.65
CA LEU A 27 7.46 18.55 -17.55
C LEU A 27 8.29 18.54 -18.85
N ARG A 28 7.64 18.48 -20.02
CA ARG A 28 8.33 18.61 -21.32
C ARG A 28 9.02 19.97 -21.47
N THR A 29 8.37 21.04 -21.05
CA THR A 29 8.96 22.39 -21.08
C THR A 29 10.18 22.50 -20.15
N MET A 30 10.22 21.74 -19.06
CA MET A 30 11.37 21.65 -18.14
C MET A 30 12.50 20.76 -18.68
N GLY A 31 12.27 20.03 -19.77
CA GLY A 31 13.30 19.18 -20.41
C GLY A 31 13.14 17.69 -20.24
N PHE A 32 12.05 17.19 -19.65
CA PHE A 32 11.75 15.75 -19.67
C PHE A 32 11.50 15.26 -21.09
N ALA A 33 12.12 14.16 -21.47
CA ALA A 33 11.86 13.52 -22.76
C ALA A 33 10.43 12.93 -22.78
N PRO A 34 9.64 13.12 -23.86
CA PRO A 34 8.26 12.63 -23.93
C PRO A 34 8.10 11.13 -23.66
N GLU A 35 9.04 10.32 -24.11
CA GLU A 35 9.10 8.87 -23.94
C GLU A 35 9.34 8.44 -22.48
N ASN A 36 9.88 9.34 -21.66
CA ASN A 36 10.13 9.15 -20.23
C ASN A 36 8.93 9.54 -19.35
N LEU A 37 7.82 9.99 -19.93
CA LEU A 37 6.61 10.36 -19.21
C LEU A 37 5.60 9.22 -19.25
N SER A 38 5.34 8.61 -18.10
CA SER A 38 4.25 7.64 -17.90
C SER A 38 3.05 8.33 -17.26
N GLN A 39 1.83 7.91 -17.61
CA GLN A 39 0.60 8.44 -17.04
C GLN A 39 -0.26 7.31 -16.48
N ALA A 40 -0.92 7.58 -15.36
CA ALA A 40 -1.88 6.69 -14.73
C ALA A 40 -3.16 7.48 -14.38
N VAL A 41 -4.30 6.83 -14.53
CA VAL A 41 -5.62 7.45 -14.31
C VAL A 41 -6.13 7.31 -12.88
N ASP A 42 -5.53 6.41 -12.10
CA ASP A 42 -5.87 6.12 -10.71
C ASP A 42 -4.68 5.46 -9.97
N GLY A 43 -4.83 5.28 -8.66
CA GLY A 43 -3.79 4.67 -7.84
C GLY A 43 -3.50 3.21 -8.17
N SER A 44 -4.50 2.46 -8.61
CA SER A 44 -4.32 1.03 -9.00
C SER A 44 -3.49 0.92 -10.28
N PHE A 45 -3.72 1.82 -11.24
CA PHE A 45 -2.92 1.88 -12.46
C PHE A 45 -1.51 2.38 -12.18
N ALA A 46 -1.36 3.37 -11.26
CA ALA A 46 -0.06 3.85 -10.79
C ALA A 46 0.76 2.73 -10.17
N LYS A 47 0.17 1.92 -9.29
CA LYS A 47 0.83 0.77 -8.68
C LYS A 47 1.34 -0.22 -9.72
N ARG A 48 0.49 -0.64 -10.67
CA ARG A 48 0.92 -1.53 -11.77
C ARG A 48 2.06 -0.94 -12.58
N THR A 49 2.05 0.38 -12.81
CA THR A 49 3.15 1.06 -13.52
C THR A 49 4.44 1.01 -12.71
N LEU A 50 4.37 1.25 -11.40
CA LEU A 50 5.52 1.16 -10.48
C LEU A 50 6.07 -0.27 -10.33
N GLU A 51 5.25 -1.30 -10.55
CA GLU A 51 5.68 -2.70 -10.60
C GLU A 51 6.37 -3.05 -11.92
N ALA A 52 5.92 -2.45 -13.03
CA ALA A 52 6.35 -2.82 -14.38
C ALA A 52 7.52 -1.99 -14.92
N LYS A 53 7.72 -0.76 -14.43
CA LYS A 53 8.68 0.20 -15.00
C LYS A 53 9.52 0.88 -13.92
N PRO A 54 10.81 1.11 -14.19
CA PRO A 54 11.62 1.98 -13.35
C PRO A 54 11.17 3.44 -13.53
N ILE A 55 10.97 4.13 -12.41
CA ILE A 55 10.55 5.54 -12.31
C ILE A 55 11.55 6.28 -11.43
N ASP A 56 11.81 7.55 -11.72
CA ASP A 56 12.73 8.38 -10.97
C ASP A 56 12.01 9.42 -10.10
N ILE A 57 10.76 9.78 -10.46
CA ILE A 57 9.89 10.68 -9.68
C ILE A 57 8.41 10.41 -9.98
N VAL A 58 7.57 10.52 -8.94
CA VAL A 58 6.11 10.42 -9.04
C VAL A 58 5.47 11.77 -8.73
N LEU A 59 4.52 12.21 -9.57
CA LEU A 59 3.60 13.31 -9.32
C LEU A 59 2.20 12.71 -9.24
N CYS A 60 1.56 12.74 -8.07
CA CYS A 60 0.33 12.01 -7.82
C CYS A 60 -0.74 12.90 -7.18
N ASP A 61 -1.97 12.85 -7.70
CA ASP A 61 -3.11 13.41 -6.97
C ASP A 61 -3.31 12.68 -5.64
N VAL A 62 -3.78 13.42 -4.64
CA VAL A 62 -4.13 12.87 -3.34
C VAL A 62 -5.44 12.10 -3.40
N GLN A 63 -6.46 12.67 -4.06
CA GLN A 63 -7.83 12.17 -4.04
C GLN A 63 -8.19 11.49 -5.36
N MET A 64 -8.21 10.17 -5.36
CA MET A 64 -8.61 9.33 -6.50
C MET A 64 -9.33 8.09 -6.01
N GLU A 65 -10.18 7.50 -6.85
CA GLU A 65 -10.81 6.20 -6.60
C GLU A 65 -10.43 5.21 -7.71
N PRO A 66 -10.35 3.90 -7.41
CA PRO A 66 -10.62 3.21 -6.14
C PRO A 66 -9.45 3.23 -5.13
N MET A 67 -8.27 3.73 -5.50
CA MET A 67 -7.07 3.81 -4.68
C MET A 67 -6.54 5.24 -4.72
N ASN A 68 -6.43 5.89 -3.56
CA ASN A 68 -5.95 7.26 -3.43
C ASN A 68 -4.42 7.36 -3.49
N GLY A 69 -3.90 8.58 -3.65
CA GLY A 69 -2.45 8.81 -3.76
C GLY A 69 -1.67 8.48 -2.48
N LEU A 70 -2.29 8.59 -1.31
CA LEU A 70 -1.64 8.23 -0.04
C LEU A 70 -1.44 6.71 0.06
N ASP A 71 -2.40 5.91 -0.43
CA ASP A 71 -2.27 4.46 -0.50
C ASP A 71 -1.17 4.04 -1.49
N VAL A 72 -1.05 4.73 -2.64
CA VAL A 72 0.05 4.51 -3.61
C VAL A 72 1.40 4.79 -2.95
N LEU A 73 1.56 5.94 -2.28
CA LEU A 73 2.78 6.28 -1.58
C LEU A 73 3.11 5.27 -0.48
N LYS A 74 2.11 4.82 0.28
CA LYS A 74 2.31 3.81 1.32
C LYS A 74 2.75 2.47 0.74
N ASP A 75 2.13 1.99 -0.35
CA ASP A 75 2.57 0.77 -1.04
C ASP A 75 4.04 0.87 -1.46
N LEU A 76 4.44 2.00 -2.05
CA LEU A 76 5.81 2.28 -2.43
C LEU A 76 6.75 2.26 -1.21
N ARG A 77 6.44 2.99 -0.14
CA ARG A 77 7.24 3.06 1.09
C ARG A 77 7.34 1.73 1.82
N CYS A 78 6.31 0.90 1.77
CA CYS A 78 6.32 -0.46 2.31
C CYS A 78 7.12 -1.46 1.45
N GLY A 79 7.73 -1.02 0.34
CA GLY A 79 8.50 -1.89 -0.56
C GLY A 79 7.64 -2.89 -1.35
N ARG A 80 6.40 -2.52 -1.66
CA ARG A 80 5.43 -3.38 -2.37
C ARG A 80 5.38 -3.11 -3.88
N THR A 81 6.39 -2.43 -4.40
CA THR A 81 6.59 -2.18 -5.84
C THR A 81 8.00 -2.57 -6.24
N SER A 82 8.29 -2.64 -7.54
CA SER A 82 9.64 -2.91 -8.05
C SER A 82 10.56 -1.68 -7.97
N ASN A 83 10.01 -0.51 -7.65
CA ASN A 83 10.77 0.71 -7.47
C ASN A 83 11.28 0.84 -6.02
N PRO A 84 12.38 1.60 -5.79
CA PRO A 84 12.94 1.77 -4.46
C PRO A 84 11.93 2.43 -3.49
N PRO A 85 11.82 1.98 -2.22
CA PRO A 85 10.91 2.59 -1.24
C PRO A 85 11.13 4.08 -1.01
N ASN A 86 12.32 4.59 -1.26
CA ASN A 86 12.68 6.00 -1.12
C ASN A 86 12.53 6.81 -2.44
N LEU A 87 11.84 6.28 -3.45
CA LEU A 87 11.55 7.00 -4.69
C LEU A 87 10.93 8.38 -4.41
N PRO A 88 11.38 9.48 -5.09
CA PRO A 88 10.78 10.81 -5.03
C PRO A 88 9.29 10.77 -5.30
N PHE A 89 8.49 11.34 -4.37
CA PHE A 89 7.04 11.36 -4.49
C PHE A 89 6.48 12.72 -4.09
N VAL A 90 5.86 13.39 -5.05
CA VAL A 90 5.27 14.73 -4.91
C VAL A 90 3.77 14.64 -5.12
N PHE A 91 2.99 15.24 -4.22
CA PHE A 91 1.54 15.31 -4.39
C PHE A 91 1.10 16.51 -5.21
N LEU A 92 0.07 16.27 -6.03
CA LEU A 92 -0.74 17.31 -6.67
C LEU A 92 -2.02 17.46 -5.83
N SER A 93 -2.42 18.66 -5.43
CA SER A 93 -3.62 18.84 -4.61
C SER A 93 -4.37 20.11 -4.96
N GLY A 94 -5.68 20.03 -5.11
CA GLY A 94 -6.55 21.19 -5.27
C GLY A 94 -6.75 21.94 -3.95
N HIS A 95 -6.98 21.22 -2.86
CA HIS A 95 -7.12 21.75 -1.50
C HIS A 95 -6.53 20.71 -0.53
N PRO A 96 -5.30 20.93 -0.06
CA PRO A 96 -4.67 19.99 0.84
C PRO A 96 -5.35 20.05 2.23
N GLU A 97 -6.14 19.05 2.54
CA GLU A 97 -6.68 18.86 3.89
C GLU A 97 -5.55 18.62 4.89
N LYS A 98 -5.66 19.18 6.08
CA LYS A 98 -4.62 19.05 7.12
C LYS A 98 -4.30 17.59 7.45
N SER A 99 -5.32 16.74 7.49
CA SER A 99 -5.19 15.28 7.68
C SER A 99 -4.28 14.65 6.64
N ASN A 100 -4.49 14.95 5.36
CA ASN A 100 -3.72 14.40 4.25
C ASN A 100 -2.25 14.87 4.28
N ILE A 101 -2.01 16.13 4.68
CA ILE A 101 -0.64 16.65 4.84
C ILE A 101 0.10 15.89 5.95
N VAL A 102 -0.57 15.63 7.09
CA VAL A 102 0.03 14.90 8.21
C VAL A 102 0.38 13.46 7.79
N ILE A 103 -0.55 12.77 7.13
CA ILE A 103 -0.31 11.40 6.64
C ILE A 103 0.83 11.37 5.61
N ALA A 104 0.82 12.31 4.65
CA ALA A 104 1.86 12.41 3.64
C ALA A 104 3.25 12.68 4.27
N ALA A 105 3.31 13.51 5.32
CA ALA A 105 4.54 13.76 6.07
C ALA A 105 5.02 12.50 6.81
N GLN A 106 4.12 11.72 7.41
CA GLN A 106 4.44 10.43 8.04
C GLN A 106 4.96 9.40 7.03
N LEU A 107 4.52 9.49 5.77
CA LEU A 107 4.99 8.66 4.65
C LEU A 107 6.21 9.25 3.95
N HIS A 108 6.79 10.34 4.46
CA HIS A 108 7.92 11.04 3.85
C HIS A 108 7.67 11.41 2.38
N ALA A 109 6.51 12.05 2.09
CA ALA A 109 6.29 12.72 0.82
C ALA A 109 7.30 13.87 0.66
N ASP A 110 7.76 14.11 -0.57
CA ASP A 110 8.82 15.08 -0.85
C ASP A 110 8.32 16.48 -1.11
N GLY A 111 7.02 16.64 -1.35
CA GLY A 111 6.40 17.93 -1.54
C GLY A 111 4.94 17.88 -1.98
N PHE A 112 4.36 19.07 -2.07
CA PHE A 112 3.02 19.33 -2.59
C PHE A 112 3.07 20.42 -3.64
N ILE A 113 2.32 20.23 -4.72
CA ILE A 113 2.07 21.22 -5.76
C ILE A 113 0.58 21.50 -5.77
N ILE A 114 0.20 22.78 -5.62
CA ILE A 114 -1.21 23.19 -5.63
C ILE A 114 -1.72 23.22 -7.07
N LYS A 115 -2.89 22.64 -7.31
CA LYS A 115 -3.60 22.71 -8.60
C LYS A 115 -4.31 24.06 -8.74
N PRO A 116 -4.28 24.73 -9.94
CA PRO A 116 -3.58 24.31 -11.13
C PRO A 116 -2.06 24.45 -11.01
N PRO A 117 -1.28 23.45 -11.47
CA PRO A 117 0.16 23.44 -11.30
C PRO A 117 0.84 24.55 -12.11
N LYS A 118 1.64 25.38 -11.44
CA LYS A 118 2.44 26.42 -12.10
C LYS A 118 3.83 25.87 -12.43
N PRO A 119 4.37 26.06 -13.64
CA PRO A 119 5.66 25.52 -14.04
C PRO A 119 6.81 25.85 -13.08
N VAL A 120 6.87 27.10 -12.59
CA VAL A 120 7.92 27.54 -11.66
C VAL A 120 7.86 26.79 -10.30
N ASP A 121 6.65 26.61 -9.75
CA ASP A 121 6.45 25.89 -8.49
C ASP A 121 6.76 24.39 -8.66
N MET A 122 6.40 23.85 -9.83
CA MET A 122 6.74 22.47 -10.19
C MET A 122 8.24 22.26 -10.25
N GLU A 123 8.97 23.08 -11.03
CA GLU A 123 10.43 22.95 -11.19
C GLU A 123 11.13 23.01 -9.83
N LYS A 124 10.79 24.02 -9.01
CA LYS A 124 11.34 24.16 -7.67
C LYS A 124 11.10 22.91 -6.80
N THR A 125 9.86 22.41 -6.79
CA THR A 125 9.49 21.25 -5.97
C THR A 125 10.18 19.97 -6.44
N LEU A 126 10.26 19.76 -7.76
CA LEU A 126 10.93 18.59 -8.35
C LEU A 126 12.43 18.62 -8.08
N CYS A 127 13.11 19.76 -8.26
CA CYS A 127 14.53 19.88 -7.93
C CYS A 127 14.79 19.56 -6.46
N LEU A 128 13.97 20.06 -5.53
CA LEU A 128 14.09 19.76 -4.11
C LEU A 128 13.84 18.27 -3.83
N ALA A 129 12.82 17.67 -4.44
CA ALA A 129 12.49 16.26 -4.27
C ALA A 129 13.61 15.34 -4.76
N LEU A 130 14.26 15.68 -5.86
CA LEU A 130 15.33 14.89 -6.48
C LEU A 130 16.69 15.03 -5.78
N THR A 131 16.94 16.18 -5.12
CA THR A 131 18.24 16.47 -4.48
C THR A 131 18.25 16.26 -2.96
N ARG A 132 17.07 16.18 -2.33
CA ARG A 132 16.96 16.05 -0.88
C ARG A 132 17.48 14.69 -0.39
N PRO A 133 18.39 14.67 0.62
CA PRO A 133 18.75 13.43 1.30
C PRO A 133 17.51 12.79 1.95
N ARG A 134 17.40 11.47 1.84
CA ARG A 134 16.27 10.72 2.37
C ARG A 134 16.66 9.96 3.60
N PRO A 135 15.76 9.85 4.60
CA PRO A 135 16.02 9.02 5.75
C PRO A 135 16.08 7.55 5.32
N ASP A 136 17.01 6.82 5.91
CA ASP A 136 17.04 5.36 5.84
C ASP A 136 16.06 4.81 6.87
N ILE A 137 14.86 4.45 6.41
CA ILE A 137 13.78 3.94 7.26
C ILE A 137 13.40 2.54 6.80
N ASP A 138 13.29 1.61 7.76
CA ASP A 138 12.76 0.27 7.48
C ASP A 138 11.38 0.38 6.80
N PRO A 139 11.22 -0.11 5.56
CA PRO A 139 9.95 -0.08 4.83
C PRO A 139 8.79 -0.68 5.64
N PHE A 140 9.06 -1.66 6.50
CA PHE A 140 8.04 -2.26 7.33
C PHE A 140 7.43 -1.28 8.35
N SER A 141 8.17 -0.26 8.78
CA SER A 141 7.69 0.75 9.73
C SER A 141 6.50 1.57 9.21
N TYR A 142 6.34 1.68 7.88
CA TYR A 142 5.23 2.43 7.27
C TYR A 142 3.88 1.71 7.36
N TYR A 143 3.83 0.41 7.69
CA TYR A 143 2.56 -0.28 7.93
C TYR A 143 1.74 0.33 9.07
N LYS A 144 2.38 1.01 10.02
CA LYS A 144 1.69 1.73 11.11
C LYS A 144 0.84 2.92 10.64
N VAL A 145 1.14 3.53 9.49
CA VAL A 145 0.47 4.73 9.00
C VAL A 145 -0.89 4.36 8.41
N ALA A 146 -1.98 4.93 8.91
CA ALA A 146 -3.32 4.73 8.35
C ALA A 146 -3.54 5.71 7.20
N THR A 147 -3.75 5.20 5.98
CA THR A 147 -3.97 6.03 4.78
C THR A 147 -5.39 5.92 4.26
N GLY A 148 -5.95 4.72 4.23
CA GLY A 148 -7.28 4.42 3.71
C GLY A 148 -7.56 2.93 3.74
N THR A 149 -8.73 2.54 3.27
CA THR A 149 -9.16 1.14 3.26
C THR A 149 -8.57 0.32 2.11
N ALA A 150 -8.14 0.98 1.02
CA ALA A 150 -7.62 0.30 -0.17
C ALA A 150 -6.31 -0.44 0.12
N PHE A 151 -5.38 0.20 0.84
CA PHE A 151 -4.13 -0.43 1.25
C PHE A 151 -4.38 -1.65 2.15
N ASP A 152 -5.23 -1.51 3.16
CA ASP A 152 -5.52 -2.59 4.10
C ASP A 152 -6.22 -3.76 3.40
N ARG A 153 -7.18 -3.50 2.50
CA ARG A 153 -7.79 -4.54 1.64
C ARG A 153 -6.75 -5.26 0.79
N HIS A 154 -5.76 -4.54 0.27
CA HIS A 154 -4.71 -5.15 -0.55
C HIS A 154 -3.76 -6.03 0.27
N VAL A 155 -3.42 -5.62 1.51
CA VAL A 155 -2.57 -6.44 2.41
C VAL A 155 -3.32 -7.69 2.89
N PHE A 156 -4.62 -7.56 3.19
CA PHE A 156 -5.42 -8.61 3.80
C PHE A 156 -6.41 -9.27 2.82
N GLY A 157 -6.70 -8.65 1.69
CA GLY A 157 -7.79 -9.03 0.79
C GLY A 157 -7.42 -9.92 -0.39
N GLU A 158 -6.14 -10.11 -0.71
CA GLU A 158 -5.73 -10.93 -1.87
C GLU A 158 -6.15 -12.40 -1.79
N LEU A 159 -6.60 -12.87 -0.61
CA LEU A 159 -7.05 -14.25 -0.38
C LEU A 159 -8.59 -14.40 -0.33
N VAL A 160 -9.34 -13.30 -0.40
CA VAL A 160 -10.81 -13.33 -0.29
C VAL A 160 -11.46 -14.12 -1.43
N THR A 161 -10.86 -14.12 -2.62
CA THR A 161 -11.45 -14.76 -3.81
C THR A 161 -11.35 -16.29 -3.77
N GLN A 162 -10.39 -16.88 -3.06
CA GLN A 162 -10.23 -18.33 -2.97
C GLN A 162 -10.95 -18.96 -1.77
N ALA A 163 -11.06 -18.24 -0.65
CA ALA A 163 -11.70 -18.74 0.56
C ALA A 163 -13.23 -18.77 0.49
N SER A 164 -13.83 -17.94 -0.37
CA SER A 164 -15.30 -17.86 -0.53
C SER A 164 -15.94 -19.10 -1.18
N LEU A 165 -15.15 -19.98 -1.77
CA LEU A 165 -15.63 -21.18 -2.50
C LEU A 165 -15.59 -22.46 -1.67
N LEU A 166 -15.13 -22.39 -0.40
CA LEU A 166 -14.96 -23.57 0.47
C LEU A 166 -15.79 -23.49 1.75
N LEU A 167 -17.01 -22.95 1.66
CA LEU A 167 -17.94 -22.92 2.78
C LEU A 167 -18.66 -24.28 2.92
N ASP A 168 -17.94 -25.32 3.29
CA ASP A 168 -18.54 -26.46 3.95
C ASP A 168 -18.51 -26.22 5.47
N GLU A 169 -19.63 -26.45 6.12
CA GLU A 169 -19.83 -26.32 7.57
C GLU A 169 -18.99 -27.37 8.32
N ASP A 170 -17.72 -27.08 8.49
CA ASP A 170 -16.79 -27.95 9.18
C ASP A 170 -16.78 -27.58 10.68
N GLU A 171 -17.34 -28.43 11.52
CA GLU A 171 -17.24 -28.40 12.99
C GLU A 171 -15.81 -28.71 13.49
N ARG A 172 -14.79 -28.12 12.88
CA ARG A 172 -13.41 -28.30 13.32
C ARG A 172 -13.20 -27.62 14.66
N PRO A 173 -12.50 -28.27 15.59
CA PRO A 173 -12.17 -27.61 16.84
C PRO A 173 -11.41 -26.30 16.58
N MET A 174 -11.85 -25.25 17.26
CA MET A 174 -11.27 -23.91 17.15
C MET A 174 -10.38 -23.67 18.35
N GLN A 175 -9.23 -23.05 18.11
CA GLN A 175 -8.33 -22.60 19.15
C GLN A 175 -8.09 -21.11 19.07
N ARG A 176 -8.29 -20.39 20.17
CA ARG A 176 -7.94 -18.97 20.28
C ARG A 176 -6.48 -18.84 20.70
N LEU A 177 -5.67 -18.25 19.84
CA LEU A 177 -4.24 -18.04 20.07
C LEU A 177 -3.89 -16.56 20.07
N GLY A 178 -3.02 -16.14 20.98
CA GLY A 178 -2.35 -14.85 20.87
C GLY A 178 -1.48 -14.79 19.61
N LEU A 179 -1.27 -13.59 19.07
CA LEU A 179 -0.54 -13.39 17.81
C LEU A 179 0.87 -13.99 17.79
N ASP A 180 1.51 -14.13 18.96
CA ASP A 180 2.83 -14.76 19.07
C ASP A 180 2.81 -16.28 18.85
N ALA A 181 1.71 -16.92 19.22
CA ALA A 181 1.52 -18.37 19.11
C ALA A 181 0.99 -18.80 17.72
N VAL A 182 0.38 -17.88 16.96
CA VAL A 182 -0.15 -18.17 15.62
C VAL A 182 0.99 -18.43 14.64
N LYS A 183 0.99 -19.58 13.98
CA LYS A 183 1.97 -19.91 12.93
C LYS A 183 1.53 -19.33 11.57
N PRO A 184 2.45 -18.80 10.73
CA PRO A 184 2.12 -18.50 9.33
C PRO A 184 1.61 -19.76 8.61
N GLY A 185 0.53 -19.62 7.82
CA GLY A 185 -0.18 -20.75 7.21
C GLY A 185 -1.36 -21.26 8.02
N SER A 186 -1.52 -20.85 9.30
CA SER A 186 -2.72 -21.20 10.08
C SER A 186 -3.98 -20.65 9.42
N ARG A 187 -5.06 -21.42 9.39
CA ARG A 187 -6.36 -21.02 8.84
C ARG A 187 -7.24 -20.39 9.90
N LEU A 188 -7.88 -19.28 9.56
CA LEU A 188 -8.82 -18.59 10.43
C LEU A 188 -10.11 -19.41 10.60
N ALA A 189 -10.53 -19.60 11.85
CA ALA A 189 -11.80 -20.23 12.17
C ALA A 189 -13.00 -19.27 12.07
N ARG A 190 -12.74 -17.97 12.18
CA ARG A 190 -13.74 -16.89 12.04
C ARG A 190 -13.18 -15.70 11.27
N ASP A 191 -14.09 -14.85 10.79
CA ASP A 191 -13.74 -13.55 10.21
C ASP A 191 -12.97 -12.70 11.21
N LEU A 192 -11.89 -12.06 10.73
CA LEU A 192 -11.05 -11.19 11.55
C LEU A 192 -11.37 -9.73 11.23
N TYR A 193 -11.73 -8.97 12.25
CA TYR A 193 -12.03 -7.54 12.14
C TYR A 193 -11.00 -6.71 12.92
N ASN A 194 -10.78 -5.48 12.48
CA ASN A 194 -10.03 -4.51 13.27
C ASN A 194 -10.92 -3.86 14.35
N LYS A 195 -10.31 -3.02 15.21
CA LYS A 195 -11.01 -2.30 16.27
C LYS A 195 -12.12 -1.35 15.80
N THR A 196 -12.16 -0.98 14.52
CA THR A 196 -13.19 -0.12 13.92
C THR A 196 -14.29 -0.92 13.23
N GLY A 197 -14.28 -2.25 13.34
CA GLY A 197 -15.25 -3.14 12.72
C GLY A 197 -15.02 -3.41 11.23
N GLN A 198 -13.88 -2.99 10.68
CA GLN A 198 -13.52 -3.30 9.31
C GLN A 198 -12.99 -4.73 9.20
N LEU A 199 -13.49 -5.49 8.23
CA LEU A 199 -13.03 -6.83 7.92
C LEU A 199 -11.58 -6.78 7.42
N LEU A 200 -10.71 -7.56 8.06
CA LEU A 200 -9.30 -7.75 7.66
C LEU A 200 -9.10 -9.04 6.87
N LEU A 201 -9.61 -10.16 7.41
CA LEU A 201 -9.47 -11.49 6.80
C LEU A 201 -10.77 -12.28 6.98
N LEU A 202 -11.15 -13.04 5.96
CA LEU A 202 -12.29 -13.93 6.03
C LEU A 202 -11.95 -15.25 6.75
N ARG A 203 -12.95 -15.89 7.33
CA ARG A 203 -12.92 -17.29 7.78
C ARG A 203 -12.32 -18.17 6.67
N GLY A 204 -11.49 -19.14 7.05
CA GLY A 204 -10.82 -20.06 6.13
C GLY A 204 -9.57 -19.50 5.44
N SER A 205 -9.30 -18.20 5.54
CA SER A 205 -8.06 -17.61 5.01
C SER A 205 -6.85 -18.06 5.80
N GLU A 206 -5.73 -18.28 5.12
CA GLU A 206 -4.44 -18.53 5.75
C GLU A 206 -3.75 -17.23 6.12
N ILE A 207 -3.25 -17.13 7.35
CA ILE A 207 -2.50 -15.96 7.79
C ILE A 207 -1.07 -16.01 7.28
N THR A 208 -0.66 -15.02 6.50
CA THR A 208 0.70 -14.89 5.99
C THR A 208 1.68 -14.39 7.05
N ARG A 209 2.99 -14.58 6.83
CA ARG A 209 4.05 -14.02 7.70
C ARG A 209 3.94 -12.51 7.84
N THR A 210 3.66 -11.80 6.73
CA THR A 210 3.51 -10.34 6.70
C THR A 210 2.30 -9.90 7.50
N GLN A 211 1.13 -10.50 7.28
CA GLN A 211 -0.10 -10.17 8.00
C GLN A 211 0.06 -10.37 9.51
N ARG A 212 0.58 -11.54 9.94
CA ARG A 212 0.87 -11.79 11.35
C ARG A 212 1.83 -10.76 11.94
N ARG A 213 2.92 -10.43 11.23
CA ARG A 213 3.90 -9.43 11.68
C ARG A 213 3.27 -8.04 11.81
N VAL A 214 2.44 -7.63 10.85
CA VAL A 214 1.71 -6.36 10.86
C VAL A 214 0.77 -6.28 12.06
N LEU A 215 -0.06 -7.30 12.27
CA LEU A 215 -1.02 -7.33 13.39
C LEU A 215 -0.30 -7.28 14.73
N ARG A 216 0.80 -8.02 14.89
CA ARG A 216 1.59 -8.08 16.12
C ARG A 216 2.32 -6.78 16.42
N GLN A 217 2.89 -6.14 15.40
CA GLN A 217 3.73 -4.96 15.60
C GLN A 217 2.91 -3.68 15.77
N PHE A 218 1.67 -3.66 15.30
CA PHE A 218 0.81 -2.47 15.35
C PHE A 218 -0.55 -2.74 16.01
N PRO A 219 -0.58 -3.25 17.27
CA PRO A 219 -1.82 -3.59 17.97
C PRO A 219 -2.73 -2.37 18.17
N GLU A 220 -2.15 -1.20 18.38
CA GLU A 220 -2.88 0.06 18.56
C GLU A 220 -3.70 0.45 17.33
N ARG A 221 -3.22 0.09 16.14
CA ARG A 221 -3.90 0.38 14.86
C ARG A 221 -5.01 -0.63 14.59
N PHE A 222 -4.69 -1.93 14.71
CA PHE A 222 -5.61 -3.00 14.29
C PHE A 222 -6.50 -3.49 15.42
N GLY A 223 -6.05 -3.43 16.68
CA GLY A 223 -6.81 -3.88 17.84
C GLY A 223 -7.05 -5.38 17.88
N VAL A 224 -6.10 -6.15 17.32
CA VAL A 224 -6.14 -7.62 17.28
C VAL A 224 -5.08 -8.17 18.23
N ASP A 225 -5.51 -8.77 19.34
CA ASP A 225 -4.61 -9.39 20.33
C ASP A 225 -4.54 -10.91 20.18
N ALA A 226 -5.61 -11.52 19.69
CA ALA A 226 -5.73 -12.95 19.51
C ALA A 226 -6.54 -13.29 18.28
N ILE A 227 -6.31 -14.47 17.72
CA ILE A 227 -6.97 -14.97 16.51
C ILE A 227 -7.51 -16.38 16.82
N GLU A 228 -8.70 -16.68 16.31
CA GLU A 228 -9.28 -18.01 16.32
C GLU A 228 -8.86 -18.76 15.08
N ILE A 229 -8.14 -19.86 15.25
CA ILE A 229 -7.66 -20.72 14.16
C ILE A 229 -8.38 -22.07 14.18
N SER A 230 -8.56 -22.66 13.00
CA SER A 230 -9.04 -24.02 12.84
C SER A 230 -7.89 -24.98 13.15
N CYS A 231 -8.11 -25.94 14.05
CA CYS A 231 -7.17 -27.02 14.28
C CYS A 231 -7.38 -28.11 13.21
N GLU A 232 -6.32 -28.50 12.50
CA GLU A 232 -6.38 -29.74 11.74
C GLU A 232 -6.46 -30.89 12.72
N PRO A 233 -7.28 -31.93 12.46
CA PRO A 233 -7.25 -33.14 13.30
C PRO A 233 -5.83 -33.69 13.20
N ASP A 234 -5.19 -33.89 14.37
CA ASP A 234 -3.85 -34.46 14.50
C ASP A 234 -3.72 -35.73 13.65
N SER A 235 -2.91 -35.64 12.59
CA SER A 235 -2.57 -36.82 11.77
C SER A 235 -1.69 -37.86 12.51
N ASP A 236 -1.36 -37.60 13.76
CA ASP A 236 -0.49 -38.46 14.61
C ASP A 236 -1.21 -39.30 15.68
N LEU A 237 -2.54 -39.37 15.65
CA LEU A 237 -3.24 -40.32 16.49
C LEU A 237 -3.12 -41.74 15.89
N PRO A 238 -2.52 -42.70 16.60
CA PRO A 238 -2.50 -44.08 16.11
C PRO A 238 -3.93 -44.60 15.95
N PRO A 239 -4.21 -45.45 14.95
CA PRO A 239 -5.55 -45.96 14.70
C PRO A 239 -6.09 -46.67 15.94
N PRO A 240 -7.39 -46.55 16.27
CA PRO A 240 -7.98 -47.23 17.41
C PRO A 240 -7.76 -48.74 17.28
N LEU A 241 -7.30 -49.35 18.38
CA LEU A 241 -7.12 -50.79 18.47
C LEU A 241 -8.43 -51.51 18.16
N PRO A 242 -8.40 -52.61 17.38
CA PRO A 242 -9.61 -53.35 17.07
C PRO A 242 -10.18 -53.91 18.37
N THR A 243 -11.43 -53.59 18.62
CA THR A 243 -12.21 -54.21 19.72
C THR A 243 -12.38 -55.70 19.46
N ALA A 244 -11.92 -56.51 20.40
CA ALA A 244 -12.11 -57.96 20.42
C ALA A 244 -13.56 -58.34 20.74
#